data_9bf7e78fad0750cf8464b6ecafc8f125
#
_entry.id   9bf7e78fad0750cf8464b6ecafc8f125
#
_cell.length_a   1.000
_cell.length_b   1.000
_cell.length_c   1.000
_cell.angle_alpha   90.00
_cell.angle_beta   90.00
_cell.angle_gamma   90.00
#
_symmetry.space_group_name_H-M   'P 1'
#
loop_
_entity.id
_entity.type
_entity.pdbx_description
1 polymer ?
#
loop_
_entity_poly.entity_id
_entity_poly.type
_entity_poly.pdbx_seq_one_letter_code
_entity_poly.pdbx_strand_id
1 'polypeptide(L)'
;MIVRTEKLDVAYGPVQVLFGVDFEVEPGEIVALLGTNGAGKSTLLKAISGLLKPVGGKVFFDGDDITGMPANRTAALGLVQMPGGKSVFPTLTVAENLRLACWLFRGDKQRIDEELEKVLTLFPRLRERYGQMAGNLSGGEQQMMSLGGVFMNRPKVLMIDELSLGLAPTVVGELINVVHEAHEETGVTIIVVEQSVNVALTLAKRAVFMEKGEVRFSGPTAELLDRPDILRSVFIAGASARSDGQATKTAKRKKRTRPSKDAPVVLECVDVTKGFGGIRAVDEVSLELRKGQILGLIGANGAGKTTLFDCISGFIPIDGGRIFINGEDVSEKAPHERAVAGMGRSFQEARLYPSLTVAETIAVALERHLQSKDIVAAAMHLPASYKSELAVRDRVNELIEVMGLGAFAEKLIGELSTGSRRIVDLACILAQDPEIVLLNEPSGGVAQRETEALGPLLERVQEFTGCSILIIEHDMPLLTAICDAMVALETGAVIASGTPKETLNHPRVIESYLGTNEAAIMRSGSGKRTGRRRVRR
;
A
#
# COMPACT_ATOMS: atom_id res chain seq x y z
N MET A 1 -32.41 8.89 2.90
CA MET A 1 -31.00 9.16 2.52
C MET A 1 -30.38 10.09 3.53
N ILE A 2 -29.35 9.67 4.24
CA ILE A 2 -28.61 10.54 5.16
C ILE A 2 -27.49 11.30 4.43
N VAL A 3 -26.85 10.68 3.45
CA VAL A 3 -25.88 11.30 2.54
C VAL A 3 -26.33 11.07 1.11
N ARG A 4 -26.30 12.14 0.29
CA ARG A 4 -26.63 12.04 -1.12
C ARG A 4 -25.78 13.03 -1.92
N THR A 5 -25.26 12.58 -3.06
CA THR A 5 -24.64 13.45 -4.06
C THR A 5 -25.43 13.41 -5.36
N GLU A 6 -25.55 14.54 -6.02
CA GLU A 6 -26.23 14.67 -7.31
C GLU A 6 -25.26 15.24 -8.34
N LYS A 7 -24.95 14.42 -9.36
CA LYS A 7 -24.06 14.76 -10.49
C LYS A 7 -22.78 15.47 -10.04
N LEU A 8 -22.13 14.91 -9.02
CA LEU A 8 -21.00 15.53 -8.36
C LEU A 8 -19.75 15.51 -9.26
N ASP A 9 -19.26 16.71 -9.60
CA ASP A 9 -18.01 16.91 -10.32
C ASP A 9 -16.96 17.48 -9.39
N VAL A 10 -15.75 16.90 -9.39
CA VAL A 10 -14.64 17.33 -8.55
C VAL A 10 -13.35 17.35 -9.35
N ALA A 11 -12.56 18.42 -9.19
CA ALA A 11 -11.28 18.57 -9.87
C ALA A 11 -10.18 19.09 -8.93
N TYR A 12 -8.94 18.73 -9.22
CA TYR A 12 -7.73 19.31 -8.63
C TYR A 12 -7.06 20.21 -9.68
N GLY A 13 -7.28 21.50 -9.56
CA GLY A 13 -6.85 22.45 -10.60
C GLY A 13 -7.49 22.09 -11.95
N PRO A 14 -6.71 21.87 -13.02
CA PRO A 14 -7.25 21.55 -14.35
C PRO A 14 -7.63 20.06 -14.52
N VAL A 15 -7.39 19.22 -13.52
CA VAL A 15 -7.59 17.76 -13.62
C VAL A 15 -8.88 17.36 -12.93
N GLN A 16 -9.91 17.03 -13.72
CA GLN A 16 -11.15 16.46 -13.20
C GLN A 16 -10.92 15.01 -12.78
N VAL A 17 -11.47 14.64 -11.61
CA VAL A 17 -11.32 13.32 -10.98
C VAL A 17 -12.67 12.62 -10.81
N LEU A 18 -13.73 13.37 -10.50
CA LEU A 18 -15.09 12.83 -10.44
C LEU A 18 -15.94 13.43 -11.56
N PHE A 19 -16.76 12.59 -12.18
CA PHE A 19 -17.57 12.92 -13.35
C PHE A 19 -19.03 12.55 -13.08
N GLY A 20 -19.85 13.54 -12.68
CA GLY A 20 -21.28 13.40 -12.48
C GLY A 20 -21.66 12.27 -11.50
N VAL A 21 -20.98 12.16 -10.36
CA VAL A 21 -21.16 11.07 -9.41
C VAL A 21 -22.46 11.22 -8.64
N ASP A 22 -23.37 10.25 -8.80
CA ASP A 22 -24.54 10.04 -7.97
C ASP A 22 -24.22 8.97 -6.94
N PHE A 23 -24.33 9.30 -5.65
CA PHE A 23 -24.02 8.41 -4.53
C PHE A 23 -25.00 8.70 -3.39
N GLU A 24 -25.51 7.64 -2.77
CA GLU A 24 -26.50 7.77 -1.70
C GLU A 24 -26.30 6.72 -0.63
N VAL A 25 -26.62 7.09 0.62
CA VAL A 25 -26.50 6.22 1.81
C VAL A 25 -27.72 6.43 2.70
N GLU A 26 -28.30 5.33 3.17
CA GLU A 26 -29.42 5.37 4.11
C GLU A 26 -28.95 5.53 5.57
N PRO A 27 -29.80 6.10 6.44
CA PRO A 27 -29.49 6.13 7.87
C PRO A 27 -29.27 4.73 8.45
N GLY A 28 -28.22 4.57 9.26
CA GLY A 28 -27.89 3.29 9.88
C GLY A 28 -27.41 2.21 8.91
N GLU A 29 -26.91 2.59 7.73
CA GLU A 29 -26.34 1.67 6.74
C GLU A 29 -24.82 1.62 6.85
N ILE A 30 -24.22 0.45 6.63
CA ILE A 30 -22.79 0.31 6.35
C ILE A 30 -22.63 0.07 4.83
N VAL A 31 -21.97 1.00 4.14
CA VAL A 31 -21.70 0.93 2.70
C VAL A 31 -20.21 0.83 2.44
N ALA A 32 -19.81 -0.14 1.63
CA ALA A 32 -18.44 -0.25 1.13
C ALA A 32 -18.27 0.48 -0.19
N LEU A 33 -17.32 1.40 -0.26
CA LEU A 33 -16.91 2.08 -1.47
C LEU A 33 -15.64 1.42 -2.02
N LEU A 34 -15.80 0.67 -3.08
CA LEU A 34 -14.77 -0.12 -3.73
C LEU A 34 -14.31 0.52 -5.05
N GLY A 35 -13.15 0.13 -5.52
CA GLY A 35 -12.62 0.56 -6.82
C GLY A 35 -11.10 0.55 -6.84
N THR A 36 -10.52 0.64 -8.03
CA THR A 36 -9.07 0.69 -8.23
C THR A 36 -8.43 1.92 -7.60
N ASN A 37 -7.11 1.90 -7.42
CA ASN A 37 -6.36 3.09 -7.03
C ASN A 37 -6.57 4.19 -8.08
N GLY A 38 -6.82 5.42 -7.63
CA GLY A 38 -7.14 6.53 -8.52
C GLY A 38 -8.58 6.56 -9.06
N ALA A 39 -9.46 5.64 -8.66
CA ALA A 39 -10.88 5.65 -9.07
C ALA A 39 -11.69 6.85 -8.54
N GLY A 40 -11.13 7.65 -7.63
CA GLY A 40 -11.79 8.83 -7.07
C GLY A 40 -12.44 8.62 -5.70
N LYS A 41 -12.28 7.46 -5.06
CA LYS A 41 -12.90 7.13 -3.77
C LYS A 41 -12.62 8.15 -2.66
N SER A 42 -11.35 8.38 -2.35
CA SER A 42 -10.95 9.38 -1.34
C SER A 42 -11.31 10.82 -1.75
N THR A 43 -11.39 11.10 -3.06
CA THR A 43 -11.85 12.39 -3.59
C THR A 43 -13.34 12.58 -3.30
N LEU A 44 -14.16 11.53 -3.46
CA LEU A 44 -15.58 11.55 -3.12
C LEU A 44 -15.77 11.82 -1.62
N LEU A 45 -15.05 11.10 -0.74
CA LEU A 45 -15.12 11.35 0.70
C LEU A 45 -14.70 12.79 1.07
N LYS A 46 -13.63 13.30 0.46
CA LYS A 46 -13.17 14.69 0.68
C LYS A 46 -14.18 15.74 0.21
N ALA A 47 -14.89 15.48 -0.87
CA ALA A 47 -15.94 16.38 -1.35
C ALA A 47 -17.16 16.35 -0.43
N ILE A 48 -17.58 15.16 0.04
CA ILE A 48 -18.68 15.01 0.99
C ILE A 48 -18.34 15.65 2.34
N SER A 49 -17.11 15.44 2.84
CA SER A 49 -16.67 16.03 4.12
C SER A 49 -16.37 17.52 4.08
N GLY A 50 -16.39 18.16 2.90
CA GLY A 50 -16.06 19.57 2.76
C GLY A 50 -14.57 19.90 2.81
N LEU A 51 -13.68 18.89 2.72
CA LEU A 51 -12.23 19.07 2.57
C LEU A 51 -11.85 19.49 1.15
N LEU A 52 -12.71 19.21 0.16
CA LEU A 52 -12.50 19.56 -1.23
C LEU A 52 -13.82 20.14 -1.79
N LYS A 53 -13.75 21.33 -2.38
CA LYS A 53 -14.93 21.97 -2.95
C LYS A 53 -15.26 21.38 -4.32
N PRO A 54 -16.51 20.91 -4.54
CA PRO A 54 -16.97 20.47 -5.86
C PRO A 54 -16.90 21.60 -6.89
N VAL A 55 -16.69 21.25 -8.15
CA VAL A 55 -16.77 22.18 -9.29
C VAL A 55 -18.16 22.16 -9.96
N GLY A 56 -18.94 21.10 -9.71
CA GLY A 56 -20.32 20.93 -10.17
C GLY A 56 -21.09 19.94 -9.31
N GLY A 57 -22.40 19.91 -9.47
CA GLY A 57 -23.28 19.03 -8.71
C GLY A 57 -23.55 19.51 -7.29
N LYS A 58 -24.18 18.63 -6.48
CA LYS A 58 -24.60 18.94 -5.12
C LYS A 58 -24.28 17.82 -4.14
N VAL A 59 -24.13 18.20 -2.86
CA VAL A 59 -23.95 17.28 -1.73
C VAL A 59 -25.01 17.60 -0.68
N PHE A 60 -25.75 16.58 -0.25
CA PHE A 60 -26.78 16.70 0.78
C PHE A 60 -26.43 15.84 1.99
N PHE A 61 -26.71 16.37 3.16
CA PHE A 61 -26.56 15.64 4.44
C PHE A 61 -27.80 15.88 5.30
N ASP A 62 -28.45 14.78 5.73
CA ASP A 62 -29.68 14.80 6.54
C ASP A 62 -30.80 15.68 5.93
N GLY A 63 -30.85 15.74 4.59
CA GLY A 63 -31.80 16.54 3.80
C GLY A 63 -31.32 17.96 3.44
N ASP A 64 -30.32 18.48 4.11
CA ASP A 64 -29.79 19.83 3.87
C ASP A 64 -28.70 19.85 2.78
N ASP A 65 -28.69 20.89 1.95
CA ASP A 65 -27.62 21.15 0.96
C ASP A 65 -26.36 21.68 1.68
N ILE A 66 -25.32 20.85 1.72
CA ILE A 66 -24.01 21.17 2.33
C ILE A 66 -22.91 21.41 1.28
N THR A 67 -23.27 21.63 0.02
CA THR A 67 -22.33 21.77 -1.10
C THR A 67 -21.31 22.89 -0.83
N GLY A 68 -20.03 22.51 -0.77
CA GLY A 68 -18.93 23.44 -0.50
C GLY A 68 -18.86 23.98 0.92
N MET A 69 -19.65 23.42 1.85
CA MET A 69 -19.53 23.73 3.28
C MET A 69 -18.15 23.29 3.79
N PRO A 70 -17.45 24.11 4.60
CA PRO A 70 -16.12 23.74 5.10
C PRO A 70 -16.17 22.60 6.11
N ALA A 71 -15.13 21.75 6.12
CA ALA A 71 -15.06 20.50 6.88
C ALA A 71 -15.32 20.64 8.39
N ASN A 72 -14.93 21.74 9.01
CA ASN A 72 -15.22 21.99 10.42
C ASN A 72 -16.72 22.15 10.71
N ARG A 73 -17.50 22.65 9.75
CA ARG A 73 -18.96 22.76 9.89
C ARG A 73 -19.65 21.43 9.60
N THR A 74 -19.22 20.69 8.57
CA THR A 74 -19.78 19.36 8.30
C THR A 74 -19.52 18.40 9.46
N ALA A 75 -18.32 18.46 10.07
CA ALA A 75 -17.99 17.68 11.26
C ALA A 75 -18.89 18.08 12.47
N ALA A 76 -19.19 19.37 12.66
CA ALA A 76 -20.10 19.83 13.72
C ALA A 76 -21.55 19.35 13.53
N LEU A 77 -21.97 19.08 12.28
CA LEU A 77 -23.27 18.45 11.97
C LEU A 77 -23.30 16.94 12.25
N GLY A 78 -22.13 16.32 12.47
CA GLY A 78 -21.98 14.88 12.72
C GLY A 78 -21.49 14.07 11.52
N LEU A 79 -20.99 14.71 10.45
CA LEU A 79 -20.39 14.06 9.30
C LEU A 79 -18.86 14.05 9.48
N VAL A 80 -18.30 12.97 9.97
CA VAL A 80 -16.88 12.89 10.36
C VAL A 80 -16.13 11.94 9.44
N GLN A 81 -14.95 12.37 8.98
CA GLN A 81 -14.06 11.56 8.16
C GLN A 81 -12.82 11.15 8.96
N MET A 82 -12.51 9.85 8.94
CA MET A 82 -11.24 9.28 9.31
C MET A 82 -10.40 9.18 8.04
N PRO A 83 -9.39 10.02 7.84
CA PRO A 83 -8.54 9.96 6.64
C PRO A 83 -7.66 8.73 6.65
N GLY A 84 -7.29 8.23 5.46
CA GLY A 84 -6.37 7.11 5.30
C GLY A 84 -4.95 7.44 5.79
N GLY A 85 -4.24 6.41 6.20
CA GLY A 85 -2.89 6.51 6.72
C GLY A 85 -2.80 6.83 8.21
N LYS A 86 -1.66 7.37 8.65
CA LYS A 86 -1.41 7.66 10.08
C LYS A 86 -2.06 8.96 10.50
N SER A 87 -3.34 8.92 10.89
CA SER A 87 -4.12 10.08 11.34
C SER A 87 -3.86 10.42 12.81
N VAL A 88 -2.61 10.39 13.24
CA VAL A 88 -2.19 10.61 14.62
C VAL A 88 -1.09 11.66 14.70
N PHE A 89 -1.01 12.36 15.82
CA PHE A 89 0.09 13.26 16.13
C PHE A 89 1.18 12.47 16.87
N PRO A 90 2.26 12.06 16.21
CA PRO A 90 3.22 11.10 16.75
C PRO A 90 4.00 11.62 17.96
N THR A 91 4.12 12.93 18.09
CA THR A 91 4.80 13.62 19.20
C THR A 91 3.92 13.86 20.42
N LEU A 92 2.63 13.57 20.32
CA LEU A 92 1.67 13.63 21.42
C LEU A 92 1.43 12.24 21.98
N THR A 93 1.07 12.18 23.27
CA THR A 93 0.63 10.93 23.90
C THR A 93 -0.73 10.48 23.40
N VAL A 94 -1.12 9.23 23.67
CA VAL A 94 -2.48 8.72 23.41
C VAL A 94 -3.53 9.63 24.05
N ALA A 95 -3.32 10.00 25.31
CA ALA A 95 -4.19 10.92 26.05
C ALA A 95 -4.40 12.25 25.35
N GLU A 96 -3.31 12.87 24.89
CA GLU A 96 -3.33 14.16 24.22
C GLU A 96 -3.98 14.07 22.83
N ASN A 97 -3.70 13.01 22.07
CA ASN A 97 -4.36 12.76 20.78
C ASN A 97 -5.88 12.64 20.93
N LEU A 98 -6.36 11.83 21.89
CA LEU A 98 -7.80 11.66 22.16
C LEU A 98 -8.44 12.97 22.61
N ARG A 99 -7.79 13.73 23.51
CA ARG A 99 -8.29 15.05 23.93
C ARG A 99 -8.34 16.05 22.79
N LEU A 100 -7.38 16.04 21.87
CA LEU A 100 -7.39 16.88 20.70
C LEU A 100 -8.57 16.59 19.77
N ALA A 101 -8.99 15.32 19.66
CA ALA A 101 -10.19 14.93 18.92
C ALA A 101 -11.47 15.57 19.46
N CYS A 102 -11.50 15.99 20.73
CA CYS A 102 -12.63 16.68 21.36
C CYS A 102 -12.71 18.18 21.05
N TRP A 103 -11.97 18.67 20.07
CA TRP A 103 -11.86 20.13 19.79
C TRP A 103 -13.22 20.83 19.60
N LEU A 104 -14.20 20.15 18.99
CA LEU A 104 -15.54 20.69 18.72
C LEU A 104 -16.33 20.98 20.03
N PHE A 105 -16.06 20.26 21.11
CA PHE A 105 -16.72 20.39 22.41
C PHE A 105 -15.74 20.55 23.58
N ARG A 106 -14.55 21.13 23.30
CA ARG A 106 -13.44 21.31 24.25
C ARG A 106 -13.79 22.02 25.55
N GLY A 107 -14.90 22.76 25.60
CA GLY A 107 -15.41 23.43 26.80
C GLY A 107 -16.23 22.52 27.74
N ASP A 108 -16.65 21.36 27.28
CA ASP A 108 -17.50 20.42 28.00
C ASP A 108 -16.66 19.28 28.59
N LYS A 109 -16.10 19.50 29.78
CA LYS A 109 -15.25 18.54 30.46
C LYS A 109 -15.96 17.23 30.79
N GLN A 110 -17.23 17.32 31.23
CA GLN A 110 -17.99 16.13 31.59
C GLN A 110 -18.18 15.23 30.37
N ARG A 111 -18.58 15.79 29.25
CA ARG A 111 -18.72 15.05 27.99
C ARG A 111 -17.39 14.45 27.51
N ILE A 112 -16.28 15.19 27.65
CA ILE A 112 -14.95 14.69 27.28
C ILE A 112 -14.60 13.45 28.10
N ASP A 113 -14.80 13.50 29.42
CA ASP A 113 -14.46 12.40 30.32
C ASP A 113 -15.37 11.17 30.06
N GLU A 114 -16.67 11.38 29.81
CA GLU A 114 -17.61 10.33 29.45
C GLU A 114 -17.23 9.62 28.14
N GLU A 115 -16.93 10.38 27.07
CA GLU A 115 -16.57 9.81 25.78
C GLU A 115 -15.19 9.15 25.80
N LEU A 116 -14.25 9.70 26.57
CA LEU A 116 -12.95 9.12 26.78
C LEU A 116 -13.05 7.74 27.43
N GLU A 117 -13.86 7.59 28.47
CA GLU A 117 -14.07 6.30 29.14
C GLU A 117 -14.71 5.26 28.20
N LYS A 118 -15.67 5.66 27.37
CA LYS A 118 -16.25 4.78 26.36
C LYS A 118 -15.18 4.29 25.37
N VAL A 119 -14.39 5.21 24.80
CA VAL A 119 -13.33 4.87 23.85
C VAL A 119 -12.28 3.96 24.48
N LEU A 120 -11.87 4.23 25.73
CA LEU A 120 -10.91 3.38 26.44
C LEU A 120 -11.50 2.02 26.85
N THR A 121 -12.81 1.90 26.95
CA THR A 121 -13.51 0.62 27.15
C THR A 121 -13.56 -0.18 25.84
N LEU A 122 -13.86 0.49 24.72
CA LEU A 122 -13.88 -0.10 23.38
C LEU A 122 -12.48 -0.53 22.91
N PHE A 123 -11.45 0.21 23.32
CA PHE A 123 -10.05 -0.06 22.98
C PHE A 123 -9.17 -0.23 24.23
N PRO A 124 -9.21 -1.38 24.94
CA PRO A 124 -8.45 -1.58 26.18
C PRO A 124 -6.94 -1.36 26.03
N ARG A 125 -6.38 -1.69 24.85
CA ARG A 125 -4.94 -1.46 24.54
C ARG A 125 -4.56 0.01 24.61
N LEU A 126 -5.47 0.94 24.25
CA LEU A 126 -5.20 2.38 24.37
C LEU A 126 -5.16 2.82 25.82
N ARG A 127 -5.95 2.18 26.71
CA ARG A 127 -5.89 2.43 28.17
C ARG A 127 -4.53 2.02 28.74
N GLU A 128 -4.00 0.86 28.34
CA GLU A 128 -2.67 0.40 28.76
C GLU A 128 -1.54 1.32 28.29
N ARG A 129 -1.72 1.96 27.14
CA ARG A 129 -0.76 2.84 26.46
C ARG A 129 -1.05 4.33 26.65
N TYR A 130 -1.97 4.71 27.55
CA TYR A 130 -2.55 6.05 27.65
C TYR A 130 -1.54 7.19 27.77
N GLY A 131 -0.43 6.97 28.50
CA GLY A 131 0.67 7.92 28.64
C GLY A 131 1.79 7.80 27.60
N GLN A 132 1.69 6.83 26.68
CA GLN A 132 2.73 6.58 25.68
C GLN A 132 2.60 7.54 24.49
N MET A 133 3.74 7.96 23.90
CA MET A 133 3.77 8.73 22.65
C MET A 133 3.14 7.92 21.52
N ALA A 134 2.26 8.55 20.73
CA ALA A 134 1.57 7.89 19.61
C ALA A 134 2.52 7.37 18.53
N GLY A 135 3.66 8.03 18.34
CA GLY A 135 4.69 7.56 17.41
C GLY A 135 5.33 6.22 17.76
N ASN A 136 5.24 5.81 19.04
CA ASN A 136 5.79 4.54 19.54
C ASN A 136 4.76 3.39 19.54
N LEU A 137 3.53 3.65 19.12
CA LEU A 137 2.48 2.64 18.97
C LEU A 137 2.71 1.83 17.69
N SER A 138 2.27 0.58 17.70
CA SER A 138 2.14 -0.21 16.47
C SER A 138 1.15 0.43 15.48
N GLY A 139 1.24 0.10 14.19
CA GLY A 139 0.31 0.62 13.19
C GLY A 139 -1.16 0.33 13.53
N GLY A 140 -1.45 -0.84 14.09
CA GLY A 140 -2.80 -1.20 14.55
C GLY A 140 -3.28 -0.37 15.74
N GLU A 141 -2.44 -0.13 16.74
CA GLU A 141 -2.77 0.73 17.88
C GLU A 141 -2.96 2.19 17.44
N GLN A 142 -2.19 2.68 16.46
CA GLN A 142 -2.38 4.01 15.86
C GLN A 142 -3.74 4.10 15.15
N GLN A 143 -4.14 3.04 14.44
CA GLN A 143 -5.43 2.99 13.77
C GLN A 143 -6.60 2.92 14.77
N MET A 144 -6.45 2.12 15.85
CA MET A 144 -7.41 2.09 16.97
C MET A 144 -7.57 3.47 17.61
N MET A 145 -6.46 4.19 17.82
CA MET A 145 -6.49 5.55 18.39
C MET A 145 -7.17 6.56 17.45
N SER A 146 -6.92 6.48 16.12
CA SER A 146 -7.59 7.32 15.12
C SER A 146 -9.09 7.07 15.12
N LEU A 147 -9.51 5.80 15.13
CA LEU A 147 -10.91 5.40 15.16
C LEU A 147 -11.59 5.84 16.49
N GLY A 148 -10.91 5.65 17.63
CA GLY A 148 -11.36 6.13 18.93
C GLY A 148 -11.58 7.64 18.95
N GLY A 149 -10.64 8.41 18.41
CA GLY A 149 -10.76 9.87 18.28
C GLY A 149 -11.98 10.32 17.46
N VAL A 150 -12.34 9.56 16.43
CA VAL A 150 -13.56 9.83 15.64
C VAL A 150 -14.82 9.53 16.46
N PHE A 151 -14.87 8.40 17.17
CA PHE A 151 -16.03 8.02 18.00
C PHE A 151 -16.30 9.01 19.13
N MET A 152 -15.28 9.69 19.69
CA MET A 152 -15.48 10.75 20.69
C MET A 152 -16.40 11.87 20.20
N ASN A 153 -16.53 12.08 18.89
CA ASN A 153 -17.40 13.11 18.32
C ASN A 153 -18.88 12.67 18.17
N ARG A 154 -19.25 11.42 18.49
CA ARG A 154 -20.58 10.84 18.27
C ARG A 154 -21.10 11.10 16.85
N PRO A 155 -20.41 10.64 15.81
CA PRO A 155 -20.79 10.94 14.44
C PRO A 155 -22.17 10.35 14.10
N LYS A 156 -22.98 11.06 13.31
CA LYS A 156 -24.15 10.49 12.62
C LYS A 156 -23.71 9.66 11.41
N VAL A 157 -22.67 10.14 10.72
CA VAL A 157 -22.02 9.46 9.58
C VAL A 157 -20.52 9.44 9.82
N LEU A 158 -19.96 8.25 9.81
CA LEU A 158 -18.53 7.99 9.86
C LEU A 158 -18.04 7.56 8.48
N MET A 159 -17.09 8.31 7.93
CA MET A 159 -16.42 7.96 6.68
C MET A 159 -15.00 7.48 6.98
N ILE A 160 -14.68 6.23 6.62
CA ILE A 160 -13.38 5.61 6.88
C ILE A 160 -12.66 5.42 5.54
N ASP A 161 -11.47 6.01 5.40
CA ASP A 161 -10.62 5.83 4.22
C ASP A 161 -9.51 4.82 4.54
N GLU A 162 -9.65 3.59 4.01
CA GLU A 162 -8.68 2.48 4.15
C GLU A 162 -8.43 2.02 5.61
N LEU A 163 -9.40 1.29 6.19
CA LEU A 163 -9.30 0.73 7.54
C LEU A 163 -8.17 -0.31 7.67
N SER A 164 -7.96 -1.12 6.62
CA SER A 164 -7.09 -2.32 6.66
C SER A 164 -5.67 -2.09 6.15
N LEU A 165 -5.33 -0.88 5.68
CA LEU A 165 -4.06 -0.62 4.99
C LEU A 165 -2.84 -0.86 5.90
N GLY A 166 -1.95 -1.78 5.46
CA GLY A 166 -0.68 -2.06 6.14
C GLY A 166 -0.80 -2.79 7.49
N LEU A 167 -1.99 -3.33 7.83
CA LEU A 167 -2.23 -4.02 9.09
C LEU A 167 -2.22 -5.54 8.95
N ALA A 168 -1.81 -6.21 10.03
CA ALA A 168 -1.92 -7.67 10.11
C ALA A 168 -3.41 -8.11 10.13
N PRO A 169 -3.76 -9.25 9.51
CA PRO A 169 -5.15 -9.73 9.41
C PRO A 169 -5.87 -9.85 10.76
N THR A 170 -5.15 -10.21 11.82
CA THR A 170 -5.71 -10.31 13.19
C THR A 170 -6.16 -8.94 13.70
N VAL A 171 -5.36 -7.88 13.45
CA VAL A 171 -5.68 -6.51 13.85
C VAL A 171 -6.85 -5.96 13.03
N VAL A 172 -6.88 -6.28 11.73
CA VAL A 172 -8.03 -5.93 10.87
C VAL A 172 -9.31 -6.55 11.39
N GLY A 173 -9.28 -7.83 11.81
CA GLY A 173 -10.42 -8.49 12.42
C GLY A 173 -10.90 -7.82 13.72
N GLU A 174 -9.97 -7.40 14.60
CA GLU A 174 -10.30 -6.64 15.82
C GLU A 174 -10.98 -5.30 15.46
N LEU A 175 -10.44 -4.55 14.48
CA LEU A 175 -11.03 -3.27 14.05
C LEU A 175 -12.42 -3.43 13.41
N ILE A 176 -12.62 -4.48 12.61
CA ILE A 176 -13.93 -4.82 12.03
C ILE A 176 -14.96 -5.06 13.13
N ASN A 177 -14.60 -5.84 14.15
CA ASN A 177 -15.50 -6.12 15.29
C ASN A 177 -15.87 -4.83 16.02
N VAL A 178 -14.91 -3.95 16.29
CA VAL A 178 -15.16 -2.66 16.94
C VAL A 178 -16.07 -1.75 16.09
N VAL A 179 -15.88 -1.73 14.77
CA VAL A 179 -16.75 -0.96 13.87
C VAL A 179 -18.19 -1.48 13.90
N HIS A 180 -18.38 -2.82 13.94
CA HIS A 180 -19.70 -3.44 14.06
C HIS A 180 -20.33 -3.15 15.42
N GLU A 181 -19.59 -3.32 16.52
CA GLU A 181 -20.06 -3.04 17.89
C GLU A 181 -20.52 -1.57 18.02
N ALA A 182 -19.70 -0.63 17.56
CA ALA A 182 -20.04 0.79 17.55
C ALA A 182 -21.27 1.10 16.69
N HIS A 183 -21.42 0.42 15.54
CA HIS A 183 -22.60 0.55 14.69
C HIS A 183 -23.86 -0.01 15.35
N GLU A 184 -23.79 -1.19 15.96
CA GLU A 184 -24.91 -1.83 16.64
C GLU A 184 -25.37 -1.01 17.86
N GLU A 185 -24.43 -0.46 18.66
CA GLU A 185 -24.74 0.33 19.84
C GLU A 185 -25.31 1.72 19.54
N THR A 186 -24.80 2.37 18.49
CA THR A 186 -25.10 3.81 18.23
C THR A 186 -25.99 4.06 17.02
N GLY A 187 -26.15 3.07 16.14
CA GLY A 187 -26.84 3.22 14.85
C GLY A 187 -26.09 4.14 13.87
N VAL A 188 -24.78 4.39 14.09
CA VAL A 188 -23.97 5.25 13.21
C VAL A 188 -23.95 4.71 11.78
N THR A 189 -24.19 5.60 10.82
CA THR A 189 -24.05 5.27 9.39
C THR A 189 -22.57 5.24 9.03
N ILE A 190 -22.12 4.23 8.29
CA ILE A 190 -20.68 4.07 7.98
C ILE A 190 -20.48 3.97 6.46
N ILE A 191 -19.56 4.78 5.95
CA ILE A 191 -19.04 4.68 4.59
C ILE A 191 -17.59 4.25 4.70
N VAL A 192 -17.26 3.04 4.26
CA VAL A 192 -15.90 2.52 4.33
C VAL A 192 -15.32 2.40 2.93
N VAL A 193 -14.20 3.08 2.69
CA VAL A 193 -13.37 2.88 1.49
C VAL A 193 -12.40 1.76 1.77
N GLU A 194 -12.43 0.74 0.92
CA GLU A 194 -11.54 -0.40 1.03
C GLU A 194 -10.98 -0.82 -0.33
N GLN A 195 -9.78 -1.37 -0.32
CA GLN A 195 -9.18 -2.04 -1.48
C GLN A 195 -9.41 -3.55 -1.41
N SER A 196 -9.54 -4.09 -0.20
CA SER A 196 -9.82 -5.50 0.03
C SER A 196 -11.32 -5.77 -0.09
N VAL A 197 -11.71 -6.48 -1.14
CA VAL A 197 -13.10 -6.93 -1.33
C VAL A 197 -13.56 -7.77 -0.13
N ASN A 198 -12.68 -8.61 0.43
CA ASN A 198 -12.99 -9.45 1.59
C ASN A 198 -13.36 -8.62 2.82
N VAL A 199 -12.61 -7.55 3.11
CA VAL A 199 -12.92 -6.63 4.23
C VAL A 199 -14.25 -5.94 3.98
N ALA A 200 -14.49 -5.48 2.74
CA ALA A 200 -15.74 -4.85 2.36
C ALA A 200 -16.95 -5.80 2.47
N LEU A 201 -16.82 -7.07 2.05
CA LEU A 201 -17.84 -8.10 2.18
C LEU A 201 -18.16 -8.44 3.65
N THR A 202 -17.16 -8.35 4.52
CA THR A 202 -17.35 -8.61 5.96
C THR A 202 -18.04 -7.43 6.65
N LEU A 203 -17.70 -6.19 6.26
CA LEU A 203 -18.21 -4.98 6.90
C LEU A 203 -19.58 -4.55 6.39
N ALA A 204 -19.84 -4.63 5.08
CA ALA A 204 -20.97 -3.96 4.45
C ALA A 204 -21.89 -4.93 3.71
N LYS A 205 -23.21 -4.69 3.83
CA LYS A 205 -24.23 -5.43 3.06
C LYS A 205 -24.43 -4.89 1.66
N ARG A 206 -24.05 -3.62 1.42
CA ARG A 206 -24.10 -2.97 0.11
C ARG A 206 -22.73 -2.42 -0.28
N ALA A 207 -22.39 -2.56 -1.54
CA ALA A 207 -21.17 -2.00 -2.09
C ALA A 207 -21.48 -1.07 -3.27
N VAL A 208 -20.65 -0.03 -3.39
CA VAL A 208 -20.62 0.87 -4.53
C VAL A 208 -19.24 0.73 -5.16
N PHE A 209 -19.19 0.42 -6.45
CA PHE A 209 -17.93 0.29 -7.17
C PHE A 209 -17.69 1.49 -8.07
N MET A 210 -16.54 2.12 -7.89
CA MET A 210 -16.09 3.27 -8.68
C MET A 210 -14.95 2.90 -9.63
N GLU A 211 -15.02 3.43 -10.84
CA GLU A 211 -13.95 3.34 -11.83
C GLU A 211 -13.83 4.67 -12.58
N LYS A 212 -12.61 5.20 -12.70
CA LYS A 212 -12.28 6.42 -13.46
C LYS A 212 -13.17 7.63 -13.11
N GLY A 213 -13.52 7.77 -11.84
CA GLY A 213 -14.32 8.90 -11.35
C GLY A 213 -15.82 8.75 -11.52
N GLU A 214 -16.32 7.58 -11.93
CA GLU A 214 -17.74 7.29 -12.09
C GLU A 214 -18.17 6.08 -11.25
N VAL A 215 -19.45 6.01 -10.85
CA VAL A 215 -20.04 4.83 -10.24
C VAL A 215 -20.43 3.84 -11.33
N ARG A 216 -19.90 2.62 -11.28
CA ARG A 216 -20.15 1.54 -12.23
C ARG A 216 -21.13 0.49 -11.70
N PHE A 217 -21.22 0.37 -10.38
CA PHE A 217 -22.12 -0.57 -9.71
C PHE A 217 -22.54 -0.01 -8.35
N SER A 218 -23.79 -0.25 -7.99
CA SER A 218 -24.31 -0.04 -6.65
C SER A 218 -25.34 -1.13 -6.37
N GLY A 219 -25.11 -1.96 -5.36
CA GLY A 219 -26.00 -3.08 -5.05
C GLY A 219 -25.52 -3.91 -3.87
N PRO A 220 -26.24 -5.00 -3.53
CA PRO A 220 -25.85 -5.91 -2.48
C PRO A 220 -24.43 -6.44 -2.68
N THR A 221 -23.66 -6.51 -1.59
CA THR A 221 -22.27 -6.95 -1.64
C THR A 221 -22.13 -8.39 -2.14
N ALA A 222 -23.14 -9.23 -1.88
CA ALA A 222 -23.18 -10.61 -2.38
C ALA A 222 -23.23 -10.69 -3.91
N GLU A 223 -23.91 -9.75 -4.59
CA GLU A 223 -23.98 -9.72 -6.04
C GLU A 223 -22.65 -9.40 -6.72
N LEU A 224 -21.70 -8.78 -6.00
CA LEU A 224 -20.35 -8.59 -6.51
C LEU A 224 -19.63 -9.92 -6.77
N LEU A 225 -19.93 -10.95 -5.99
CA LEU A 225 -19.32 -12.29 -6.14
C LEU A 225 -19.77 -12.97 -7.43
N ASP A 226 -21.01 -12.67 -7.88
CA ASP A 226 -21.61 -13.21 -9.11
C ASP A 226 -21.26 -12.39 -10.35
N ARG A 227 -20.47 -11.31 -10.20
CA ARG A 227 -20.05 -10.40 -11.28
C ARG A 227 -18.54 -10.47 -11.50
N PRO A 228 -18.04 -11.55 -12.17
CA PRO A 228 -16.62 -11.71 -12.48
C PRO A 228 -16.05 -10.57 -13.34
N ASP A 229 -16.91 -9.88 -14.11
CA ASP A 229 -16.57 -8.71 -14.91
C ASP A 229 -16.18 -7.50 -14.02
N ILE A 230 -16.97 -7.24 -12.97
CA ILE A 230 -16.68 -6.17 -12.00
C ILE A 230 -15.48 -6.58 -11.13
N LEU A 231 -15.46 -7.82 -10.64
CA LEU A 231 -14.35 -8.33 -9.86
C LEU A 231 -13.04 -8.33 -10.67
N ARG A 232 -13.10 -8.74 -11.95
CA ARG A 232 -11.96 -8.62 -12.87
C ARG A 232 -11.58 -7.15 -13.11
N SER A 233 -12.54 -6.23 -13.17
CA SER A 233 -12.24 -4.81 -13.31
C SER A 233 -11.58 -4.25 -12.06
N VAL A 234 -11.96 -4.67 -10.86
CA VAL A 234 -11.24 -4.34 -9.60
C VAL A 234 -9.78 -4.81 -9.67
N PHE A 235 -9.54 -6.02 -10.25
CA PHE A 235 -8.21 -6.63 -10.31
C PHE A 235 -7.46 -6.42 -11.63
N ILE A 236 -8.16 -6.24 -12.76
CA ILE A 236 -7.56 -6.30 -14.12
C ILE A 236 -7.82 -5.02 -14.95
N ALA A 237 -8.76 -4.14 -14.59
CA ALA A 237 -9.19 -2.99 -15.42
C ALA A 237 -8.09 -1.98 -15.78
N GLY A 238 -6.93 -2.01 -15.11
CA GLY A 238 -5.76 -1.32 -15.62
C GLY A 238 -5.11 -1.98 -16.86
N ALA A 239 -5.35 -3.26 -17.13
CA ALA A 239 -4.69 -3.99 -18.23
C ALA A 239 -5.37 -3.81 -19.60
N SER A 240 -6.70 -3.58 -19.64
CA SER A 240 -7.47 -3.55 -20.89
C SER A 240 -7.67 -2.17 -21.52
N ALA A 241 -7.47 -1.08 -20.77
CA ALA A 241 -7.71 0.29 -21.24
C ALA A 241 -6.64 0.84 -22.21
N ARG A 242 -5.60 0.05 -22.54
CA ARG A 242 -4.53 0.46 -23.45
C ARG A 242 -4.73 0.03 -24.92
N SER A 243 -5.80 -0.65 -25.28
CA SER A 243 -6.03 -1.07 -26.67
C SER A 243 -6.80 -0.07 -27.53
N ASP A 244 -7.53 0.92 -26.96
CA ASP A 244 -8.43 1.79 -27.74
C ASP A 244 -8.33 3.30 -27.48
N GLY A 245 -7.16 3.84 -27.19
CA GLY A 245 -6.96 5.28 -27.02
C GLY A 245 -5.71 5.80 -27.72
N GLN A 246 -5.88 6.40 -28.90
CA GLN A 246 -4.95 7.25 -29.68
C GLN A 246 -3.44 7.11 -29.37
N ALA A 247 -2.80 6.22 -30.11
CA ALA A 247 -1.36 6.19 -30.27
C ALA A 247 -0.87 7.53 -30.84
N THR A 248 -0.37 8.42 -30.00
CA THR A 248 0.60 9.43 -30.45
C THR A 248 1.79 8.67 -31.02
N LYS A 249 2.06 8.91 -32.30
CA LYS A 249 3.19 8.34 -33.04
C LYS A 249 4.51 8.75 -32.38
N THR A 250 4.98 7.94 -31.47
CA THR A 250 6.35 8.00 -30.94
C THR A 250 7.06 6.72 -31.31
N ALA A 251 8.28 6.87 -31.80
CA ALA A 251 9.23 5.92 -32.37
C ALA A 251 8.98 4.44 -32.03
N LYS A 252 9.15 3.55 -33.02
CA LYS A 252 9.15 2.08 -32.87
C LYS A 252 10.01 1.68 -31.67
N ARG A 253 9.41 1.43 -30.51
CA ARG A 253 10.07 0.86 -29.35
C ARG A 253 10.60 -0.53 -29.76
N LYS A 254 11.91 -0.74 -29.66
CA LYS A 254 12.46 -2.09 -29.66
C LYS A 254 11.77 -2.84 -28.53
N LYS A 255 11.08 -3.93 -28.82
CA LYS A 255 10.55 -4.81 -27.76
C LYS A 255 11.73 -5.31 -26.92
N ARG A 256 11.67 -5.13 -25.60
CA ARG A 256 12.58 -5.75 -24.64
C ARG A 256 12.73 -7.24 -25.00
N THR A 257 13.96 -7.71 -25.10
CA THR A 257 14.22 -9.14 -25.30
C THR A 257 13.98 -9.84 -23.96
N ARG A 258 12.94 -10.67 -23.90
CA ARG A 258 12.69 -11.49 -22.71
C ARG A 258 13.85 -12.48 -22.52
N PRO A 259 14.27 -12.76 -21.27
CA PRO A 259 15.32 -13.72 -21.02
C PRO A 259 14.92 -15.11 -21.53
N SER A 260 15.91 -15.86 -22.04
CA SER A 260 15.71 -17.25 -22.43
C SER A 260 15.31 -18.09 -21.20
N LYS A 261 14.53 -19.16 -21.41
CA LYS A 261 14.27 -20.16 -20.36
C LYS A 261 15.55 -20.83 -19.83
N ASP A 262 16.63 -20.80 -20.62
CA ASP A 262 17.93 -21.34 -20.27
C ASP A 262 18.87 -20.31 -19.64
N ALA A 263 18.40 -19.08 -19.34
CA ALA A 263 19.20 -18.08 -18.65
C ALA A 263 19.59 -18.57 -17.25
N PRO A 264 20.83 -18.29 -16.78
CA PRO A 264 21.30 -18.76 -15.48
C PRO A 264 20.40 -18.22 -14.35
N VAL A 265 20.18 -19.03 -13.32
CA VAL A 265 19.48 -18.65 -12.10
C VAL A 265 20.41 -17.79 -11.26
N VAL A 266 19.97 -16.57 -10.93
CA VAL A 266 20.75 -15.62 -10.10
C VAL A 266 20.25 -15.56 -8.66
N LEU A 267 18.96 -15.87 -8.42
CA LEU A 267 18.40 -16.04 -7.09
C LEU A 267 17.57 -17.32 -7.07
N GLU A 268 17.83 -18.18 -6.09
CA GLU A 268 17.06 -19.41 -5.88
C GLU A 268 16.67 -19.52 -4.40
N CYS A 269 15.40 -19.77 -4.16
CA CYS A 269 14.87 -20.13 -2.86
C CYS A 269 14.42 -21.61 -2.94
N VAL A 270 14.85 -22.43 -2.00
CA VAL A 270 14.51 -23.84 -1.91
C VAL A 270 13.86 -24.11 -0.56
N ASP A 271 12.55 -24.42 -0.57
CA ASP A 271 11.74 -24.80 0.59
C ASP A 271 11.88 -23.85 1.79
N VAL A 272 11.97 -22.55 1.49
CA VAL A 272 12.16 -21.51 2.52
C VAL A 272 10.97 -21.48 3.46
N THR A 273 11.24 -21.56 4.77
CA THR A 273 10.23 -21.58 5.82
C THR A 273 10.54 -20.52 6.87
N LYS A 274 9.48 -19.81 7.32
CA LYS A 274 9.55 -18.84 8.42
C LYS A 274 8.27 -18.80 9.22
N GLY A 275 8.39 -18.96 10.54
CA GLY A 275 7.27 -18.89 11.48
C GLY A 275 7.44 -17.81 12.54
N PHE A 276 6.33 -17.34 13.09
CA PHE A 276 6.25 -16.41 14.22
C PHE A 276 5.15 -16.86 15.18
N GLY A 277 5.52 -17.24 16.41
CA GLY A 277 4.55 -17.54 17.45
C GLY A 277 3.48 -18.59 17.07
N GLY A 278 3.85 -19.62 16.30
CA GLY A 278 2.94 -20.67 15.84
C GLY A 278 2.25 -20.42 14.51
N ILE A 279 2.44 -19.26 13.90
CA ILE A 279 1.94 -18.94 12.55
C ILE A 279 3.08 -19.10 11.55
N ARG A 280 2.91 -19.92 10.52
CA ARG A 280 3.84 -20.02 9.39
C ARG A 280 3.57 -18.87 8.42
N ALA A 281 4.45 -17.88 8.40
CA ALA A 281 4.35 -16.72 7.51
C ALA A 281 4.93 -17.01 6.12
N VAL A 282 5.91 -17.92 6.02
CA VAL A 282 6.45 -18.50 4.79
C VAL A 282 6.53 -20.02 5.01
N ASP A 283 5.96 -20.81 4.10
CA ASP A 283 5.78 -22.25 4.24
C ASP A 283 6.25 -22.95 2.97
N GLU A 284 7.48 -23.52 3.04
CA GLU A 284 8.14 -24.28 1.98
C GLU A 284 8.14 -23.57 0.62
N VAL A 285 8.46 -22.26 0.61
CA VAL A 285 8.46 -21.47 -0.62
C VAL A 285 9.71 -21.73 -1.44
N SER A 286 9.50 -22.22 -2.67
CA SER A 286 10.54 -22.37 -3.69
C SER A 286 10.25 -21.46 -4.87
N LEU A 287 11.27 -20.68 -5.30
CA LEU A 287 11.21 -19.80 -6.47
C LEU A 287 12.59 -19.60 -7.08
N GLU A 288 12.61 -19.31 -8.39
CA GLU A 288 13.81 -18.97 -9.15
C GLU A 288 13.66 -17.62 -9.84
N LEU A 289 14.70 -16.80 -9.77
CA LEU A 289 14.86 -15.59 -10.59
C LEU A 289 16.04 -15.78 -11.54
N ARG A 290 15.78 -15.62 -12.82
CA ARG A 290 16.80 -15.80 -13.86
C ARG A 290 17.45 -14.47 -14.25
N LYS A 291 18.67 -14.53 -14.78
CA LYS A 291 19.41 -13.33 -15.21
C LYS A 291 18.60 -12.50 -16.21
N GLY A 292 18.47 -11.20 -15.91
CA GLY A 292 17.71 -10.25 -16.72
C GLY A 292 16.18 -10.43 -16.67
N GLN A 293 15.64 -11.27 -15.79
CA GLN A 293 14.21 -11.49 -15.62
C GLN A 293 13.60 -10.45 -14.68
N ILE A 294 12.36 -10.05 -14.96
CA ILE A 294 11.49 -9.38 -14.01
C ILE A 294 10.44 -10.39 -13.53
N LEU A 295 10.53 -10.79 -12.27
CA LEU A 295 9.62 -11.72 -11.60
C LEU A 295 8.69 -10.97 -10.66
N GLY A 296 7.38 -11.09 -10.86
CA GLY A 296 6.37 -10.53 -9.97
C GLY A 296 6.02 -11.48 -8.82
N LEU A 297 5.98 -11.00 -7.59
CA LEU A 297 5.48 -11.72 -6.43
C LEU A 297 4.17 -11.12 -5.98
N ILE A 298 3.06 -11.87 -6.13
CA ILE A 298 1.71 -11.42 -5.83
C ILE A 298 1.08 -12.25 -4.71
N GLY A 299 -0.02 -11.76 -4.15
CA GLY A 299 -0.78 -12.41 -3.09
C GLY A 299 -1.55 -11.39 -2.25
N ALA A 300 -2.57 -11.83 -1.55
CA ALA A 300 -3.35 -11.00 -0.64
C ALA A 300 -2.47 -10.43 0.50
N ASN A 301 -2.98 -9.40 1.19
CA ASN A 301 -2.31 -8.89 2.39
C ASN A 301 -2.22 -10.01 3.44
N GLY A 302 -1.03 -10.15 4.04
CA GLY A 302 -0.75 -11.26 4.97
C GLY A 302 -0.37 -12.60 4.30
N ALA A 303 -0.25 -12.66 2.96
CA ALA A 303 0.19 -13.86 2.25
C ALA A 303 1.68 -14.25 2.46
N GLY A 304 2.46 -13.45 3.20
CA GLY A 304 3.87 -13.75 3.48
C GLY A 304 4.88 -13.05 2.55
N LYS A 305 4.45 -12.23 1.58
CA LYS A 305 5.33 -11.58 0.59
C LYS A 305 6.49 -10.80 1.21
N THR A 306 6.18 -9.86 2.11
CA THR A 306 7.20 -9.02 2.77
C THR A 306 8.11 -9.85 3.65
N THR A 307 7.57 -10.85 4.36
CA THR A 307 8.36 -11.79 5.17
C THR A 307 9.35 -12.58 4.30
N LEU A 308 8.91 -13.04 3.13
CA LEU A 308 9.80 -13.71 2.18
C LEU A 308 10.91 -12.77 1.69
N PHE A 309 10.60 -11.50 1.38
CA PHE A 309 11.61 -10.49 1.02
C PHE A 309 12.61 -10.27 2.16
N ASP A 310 12.12 -10.19 3.41
CA ASP A 310 12.96 -10.04 4.59
C ASP A 310 13.89 -11.25 4.78
N CYS A 311 13.39 -12.46 4.53
CA CYS A 311 14.19 -13.68 4.52
C CYS A 311 15.24 -13.67 3.40
N ILE A 312 14.84 -13.35 2.15
CA ILE A 312 15.75 -13.31 0.99
C ILE A 312 16.86 -12.29 1.20
N SER A 313 16.56 -11.13 1.78
CA SER A 313 17.54 -10.08 2.02
C SER A 313 18.32 -10.21 3.35
N GLY A 314 18.01 -11.24 4.17
CA GLY A 314 18.73 -11.54 5.41
C GLY A 314 18.36 -10.67 6.61
N PHE A 315 17.31 -9.82 6.51
CA PHE A 315 16.81 -9.05 7.66
C PHE A 315 16.11 -9.93 8.70
N ILE A 316 15.55 -11.07 8.25
CA ILE A 316 14.94 -12.07 9.12
C ILE A 316 15.60 -13.42 8.79
N PRO A 317 16.13 -14.15 9.78
CA PRO A 317 16.68 -15.49 9.56
C PRO A 317 15.55 -16.46 9.18
N ILE A 318 15.83 -17.38 8.25
CA ILE A 318 14.93 -18.47 7.90
C ILE A 318 14.94 -19.54 8.98
N ASP A 319 13.83 -20.29 9.12
CA ASP A 319 13.75 -21.42 10.06
C ASP A 319 14.05 -22.75 9.35
N GLY A 320 13.97 -22.79 8.02
CA GLY A 320 14.27 -23.95 7.18
C GLY A 320 14.43 -23.57 5.72
N GLY A 321 14.92 -24.49 4.91
CA GLY A 321 15.20 -24.27 3.50
C GLY A 321 16.57 -23.62 3.24
N ARG A 322 16.79 -23.15 2.00
CA ARG A 322 18.04 -22.49 1.59
C ARG A 322 17.77 -21.37 0.61
N ILE A 323 18.68 -20.38 0.59
CA ILE A 323 18.67 -19.26 -0.35
C ILE A 323 20.03 -19.14 -1.00
N PHE A 324 20.04 -19.11 -2.34
CA PHE A 324 21.27 -19.00 -3.13
C PHE A 324 21.26 -17.72 -3.96
N ILE A 325 22.40 -17.04 -4.00
CA ILE A 325 22.68 -15.92 -4.91
C ILE A 325 23.82 -16.34 -5.81
N ASN A 326 23.61 -16.36 -7.12
CA ASN A 326 24.59 -16.80 -8.11
C ASN A 326 25.19 -18.20 -7.79
N GLY A 327 24.39 -19.11 -7.23
CA GLY A 327 24.80 -20.45 -6.82
C GLY A 327 25.54 -20.52 -5.47
N GLU A 328 25.79 -19.39 -4.81
CA GLU A 328 26.38 -19.34 -3.47
C GLU A 328 25.28 -19.38 -2.41
N ASP A 329 25.38 -20.28 -1.43
CA ASP A 329 24.46 -20.34 -0.28
C ASP A 329 24.64 -19.11 0.62
N VAL A 330 23.58 -18.30 0.73
CA VAL A 330 23.56 -17.09 1.54
C VAL A 330 22.58 -17.18 2.71
N SER A 331 22.08 -18.37 3.02
CA SER A 331 21.02 -18.59 4.01
C SER A 331 21.34 -17.97 5.37
N GLU A 332 22.59 -18.07 5.82
CA GLU A 332 23.07 -17.55 7.11
C GLU A 332 23.76 -16.19 7.01
N LYS A 333 23.98 -15.66 5.78
CA LYS A 333 24.67 -14.37 5.58
C LYS A 333 23.83 -13.19 6.04
N ALA A 334 24.49 -12.22 6.67
CA ALA A 334 23.90 -10.97 7.08
C ALA A 334 23.47 -10.10 5.86
N PRO A 335 22.56 -9.12 6.01
CA PRO A 335 22.07 -8.29 4.90
C PRO A 335 23.18 -7.59 4.11
N HIS A 336 24.21 -7.09 4.79
CA HIS A 336 25.32 -6.39 4.13
C HIS A 336 26.20 -7.36 3.30
N GLU A 337 26.34 -8.61 3.71
CA GLU A 337 27.07 -9.63 2.96
C GLU A 337 26.33 -10.03 1.69
N ARG A 338 24.97 -10.13 1.76
CA ARG A 338 24.11 -10.36 0.58
C ARG A 338 24.14 -9.15 -0.36
N ALA A 339 24.25 -7.94 0.17
CA ALA A 339 24.43 -6.74 -0.65
C ALA A 339 25.78 -6.74 -1.38
N VAL A 340 26.86 -7.24 -0.74
CA VAL A 340 28.17 -7.44 -1.39
C VAL A 340 28.09 -8.54 -2.47
N ALA A 341 27.26 -9.58 -2.24
CA ALA A 341 27.00 -10.64 -3.23
C ALA A 341 26.14 -10.19 -4.43
N GLY A 342 25.80 -8.90 -4.52
CA GLY A 342 25.11 -8.30 -5.67
C GLY A 342 23.59 -8.10 -5.51
N MET A 343 23.07 -8.10 -4.28
CA MET A 343 21.65 -7.86 -4.03
C MET A 343 21.39 -6.40 -3.59
N GLY A 344 20.52 -5.69 -4.32
CA GLY A 344 19.95 -4.41 -3.92
C GLY A 344 18.50 -4.57 -3.45
N ARG A 345 18.06 -3.78 -2.47
CA ARG A 345 16.68 -3.82 -1.97
C ARG A 345 16.11 -2.43 -1.72
N SER A 346 14.87 -2.18 -2.19
CA SER A 346 14.07 -1.04 -1.77
C SER A 346 13.25 -1.36 -0.51
N PHE A 347 12.96 -0.33 0.27
CA PHE A 347 12.06 -0.39 1.42
C PHE A 347 10.73 0.29 1.09
N GLN A 348 9.67 0.00 1.85
CA GLN A 348 8.37 0.64 1.68
C GLN A 348 8.43 2.17 1.85
N GLU A 349 9.30 2.66 2.73
CA GLU A 349 9.61 4.08 2.86
C GLU A 349 11.04 4.33 2.40
N ALA A 350 11.23 5.28 1.47
CA ALA A 350 12.55 5.68 1.01
C ALA A 350 13.35 6.32 2.17
N ARG A 351 14.46 5.70 2.55
CA ARG A 351 15.33 6.17 3.64
C ARG A 351 16.43 7.06 3.08
N LEU A 352 16.05 8.24 2.64
CA LEU A 352 16.94 9.23 2.06
C LEU A 352 17.30 10.33 3.06
N TYR A 353 18.31 11.13 2.75
CA TYR A 353 18.77 12.26 3.56
C TYR A 353 18.04 13.54 3.15
N PRO A 354 17.05 14.05 3.91
CA PRO A 354 16.21 15.19 3.50
C PRO A 354 16.97 16.49 3.25
N SER A 355 18.14 16.64 3.88
CA SER A 355 19.00 17.83 3.80
C SER A 355 20.05 17.79 2.68
N LEU A 356 20.17 16.68 1.95
CA LEU A 356 21.05 16.56 0.80
C LEU A 356 20.26 16.78 -0.50
N THR A 357 20.97 17.22 -1.53
CA THR A 357 20.45 17.25 -2.90
C THR A 357 20.32 15.83 -3.46
N VAL A 358 19.62 15.69 -4.58
CA VAL A 358 19.51 14.42 -5.32
C VAL A 358 20.90 13.92 -5.72
N ALA A 359 21.74 14.80 -6.29
CA ALA A 359 23.10 14.44 -6.71
C ALA A 359 23.98 14.00 -5.54
N GLU A 360 23.95 14.73 -4.42
CA GLU A 360 24.68 14.36 -3.20
C GLU A 360 24.20 13.03 -2.62
N THR A 361 22.90 12.80 -2.59
CA THR A 361 22.32 11.54 -2.07
C THR A 361 22.78 10.33 -2.88
N ILE A 362 22.80 10.44 -4.21
CA ILE A 362 23.32 9.38 -5.09
C ILE A 362 24.84 9.22 -4.93
N ALA A 363 25.57 10.34 -4.74
CA ALA A 363 27.03 10.30 -4.49
C ALA A 363 27.36 9.56 -3.18
N VAL A 364 26.59 9.78 -2.11
CA VAL A 364 26.74 9.02 -0.85
C VAL A 364 26.51 7.52 -1.08
N ALA A 365 25.56 7.14 -1.90
CA ALA A 365 25.33 5.73 -2.24
C ALA A 365 26.52 5.10 -2.98
N LEU A 366 27.34 5.90 -3.67
CA LEU A 366 28.54 5.45 -4.39
C LEU A 366 29.81 5.39 -3.51
N GLU A 367 29.74 5.78 -2.23
CA GLU A 367 30.92 5.87 -1.35
C GLU A 367 31.73 4.57 -1.29
N ARG A 368 31.06 3.42 -1.31
CA ARG A 368 31.77 2.11 -1.30
C ARG A 368 32.68 1.91 -2.52
N HIS A 369 32.38 2.53 -3.65
CA HIS A 369 33.12 2.42 -4.91
C HIS A 369 34.27 3.44 -5.03
N LEU A 370 34.44 4.32 -4.06
CA LEU A 370 35.59 5.24 -4.00
C LEU A 370 36.89 4.44 -3.93
N GLN A 371 37.78 4.67 -4.90
CA GLN A 371 39.09 4.03 -4.96
C GLN A 371 40.08 4.62 -3.94
N SER A 372 39.92 5.90 -3.62
CA SER A 372 40.73 6.59 -2.61
C SER A 372 39.82 7.12 -1.50
N LYS A 373 40.01 6.60 -0.29
CA LYS A 373 39.28 7.02 0.93
C LYS A 373 40.17 7.83 1.89
N ASP A 374 41.33 8.33 1.42
CA ASP A 374 42.24 9.15 2.21
C ASP A 374 41.72 10.59 2.30
N ILE A 375 41.25 10.97 3.47
CA ILE A 375 40.70 12.30 3.78
C ILE A 375 41.75 13.40 3.53
N VAL A 376 43.04 13.12 3.80
CA VAL A 376 44.14 14.11 3.60
C VAL A 376 44.37 14.26 2.09
N ALA A 377 44.40 13.17 1.34
CA ALA A 377 44.54 13.20 -0.11
C ALA A 377 43.36 13.93 -0.78
N ALA A 378 42.13 13.75 -0.27
CA ALA A 378 40.95 14.47 -0.73
C ALA A 378 41.04 15.98 -0.43
N ALA A 379 41.39 16.35 0.79
CA ALA A 379 41.57 17.76 1.20
C ALA A 379 42.65 18.48 0.42
N MET A 380 43.72 17.76 0.03
CA MET A 380 44.85 18.30 -0.75
C MET A 380 44.63 18.18 -2.28
N HIS A 381 43.48 17.68 -2.74
CA HIS A 381 43.15 17.47 -4.15
C HIS A 381 44.23 16.66 -4.91
N LEU A 382 44.79 15.63 -4.24
CA LEU A 382 45.81 14.79 -4.87
C LEU A 382 45.23 14.04 -6.09
N PRO A 383 46.04 13.78 -7.14
CA PRO A 383 45.55 13.27 -8.41
C PRO A 383 44.73 11.97 -8.32
N ALA A 384 45.05 11.09 -7.36
CA ALA A 384 44.33 9.84 -7.17
C ALA A 384 42.92 10.06 -6.57
N SER A 385 42.81 10.95 -5.57
CA SER A 385 41.52 11.32 -4.98
C SER A 385 40.66 12.09 -5.98
N TYR A 386 41.24 13.07 -6.67
CA TYR A 386 40.52 13.84 -7.70
C TYR A 386 39.96 12.98 -8.83
N LYS A 387 40.74 11.99 -9.33
CA LYS A 387 40.24 11.03 -10.34
C LYS A 387 39.10 10.18 -9.81
N SER A 388 39.19 9.74 -8.55
CA SER A 388 38.12 8.96 -7.91
C SER A 388 36.84 9.76 -7.77
N GLU A 389 36.92 11.05 -7.38
CA GLU A 389 35.76 11.96 -7.28
C GLU A 389 35.13 12.24 -8.65
N LEU A 390 35.96 12.43 -9.70
CA LEU A 390 35.46 12.60 -11.06
C LEU A 390 34.67 11.36 -11.54
N ALA A 391 35.19 10.15 -11.28
CA ALA A 391 34.50 8.92 -11.66
C ALA A 391 33.14 8.78 -10.93
N VAL A 392 33.07 9.15 -9.66
CA VAL A 392 31.80 9.19 -8.91
C VAL A 392 30.85 10.21 -9.52
N ARG A 393 31.34 11.43 -9.82
CA ARG A 393 30.52 12.47 -10.45
C ARG A 393 29.96 12.05 -11.81
N ASP A 394 30.78 11.42 -12.63
CA ASP A 394 30.35 10.91 -13.94
C ASP A 394 29.25 9.86 -13.77
N ARG A 395 29.41 8.93 -12.82
CA ARG A 395 28.41 7.90 -12.52
C ARG A 395 27.12 8.48 -11.93
N VAL A 396 27.20 9.50 -11.08
CA VAL A 396 26.03 10.24 -10.57
C VAL A 396 25.25 10.86 -11.72
N ASN A 397 25.94 11.55 -12.65
CA ASN A 397 25.31 12.17 -13.81
C ASN A 397 24.62 11.13 -14.72
N GLU A 398 25.27 10.00 -14.96
CA GLU A 398 24.71 8.89 -15.74
C GLU A 398 23.42 8.34 -15.10
N LEU A 399 23.43 8.09 -13.77
CA LEU A 399 22.25 7.63 -13.05
C LEU A 399 21.12 8.68 -13.06
N ILE A 400 21.44 9.96 -12.89
CA ILE A 400 20.48 11.07 -12.99
C ILE A 400 19.81 11.09 -14.38
N GLU A 401 20.59 10.89 -15.44
CA GLU A 401 20.06 10.85 -16.81
C GLU A 401 19.16 9.64 -17.05
N VAL A 402 19.61 8.43 -16.70
CA VAL A 402 18.84 7.18 -16.83
C VAL A 402 17.53 7.25 -16.08
N MET A 403 17.56 7.80 -14.87
CA MET A 403 16.39 7.93 -13.98
C MET A 403 15.49 9.12 -14.36
N GLY A 404 15.91 9.99 -15.28
CA GLY A 404 15.15 11.19 -15.66
C GLY A 404 15.07 12.25 -14.56
N LEU A 405 16.07 12.31 -13.68
CA LEU A 405 16.13 13.20 -12.52
C LEU A 405 16.83 14.54 -12.81
N GLY A 406 17.21 14.84 -14.06
CA GLY A 406 18.01 16.03 -14.41
C GLY A 406 17.44 17.36 -13.90
N ALA A 407 16.11 17.54 -13.97
CA ALA A 407 15.45 18.75 -13.46
C ALA A 407 15.44 18.86 -11.91
N PHE A 408 15.81 17.79 -11.20
CA PHE A 408 15.78 17.69 -9.74
C PHE A 408 17.17 17.53 -9.12
N ALA A 409 18.25 17.44 -9.93
CA ALA A 409 19.61 17.11 -9.48
C ALA A 409 20.08 17.96 -8.29
N GLU A 410 19.81 19.26 -8.32
CA GLU A 410 20.23 20.25 -7.31
C GLU A 410 19.14 20.51 -6.25
N LYS A 411 17.95 19.85 -6.32
CA LYS A 411 16.91 20.02 -5.32
C LYS A 411 17.18 19.16 -4.09
N LEU A 412 16.80 19.68 -2.93
CA LEU A 412 16.85 18.91 -1.69
C LEU A 412 15.83 17.76 -1.72
N ILE A 413 16.22 16.62 -1.17
CA ILE A 413 15.32 15.45 -1.06
C ILE A 413 14.02 15.82 -0.31
N GLY A 414 14.12 16.69 0.71
CA GLY A 414 12.97 17.17 1.47
C GLY A 414 11.90 17.89 0.64
N GLU A 415 12.27 18.47 -0.51
CA GLU A 415 11.39 19.24 -1.40
C GLU A 415 10.70 18.36 -2.47
N LEU A 416 11.10 17.10 -2.60
CA LEU A 416 10.59 16.20 -3.63
C LEU A 416 9.24 15.57 -3.24
N SER A 417 8.43 15.25 -4.25
CA SER A 417 7.24 14.41 -4.09
C SER A 417 7.62 12.98 -3.64
N THR A 418 6.67 12.25 -3.06
CA THR A 418 6.88 10.85 -2.67
C THR A 418 7.35 10.00 -3.86
N GLY A 419 6.76 10.18 -5.06
CA GLY A 419 7.17 9.46 -6.25
C GLY A 419 8.60 9.79 -6.68
N SER A 420 8.97 11.08 -6.69
CA SER A 420 10.34 11.50 -7.02
C SER A 420 11.36 10.95 -6.02
N ARG A 421 11.05 10.91 -4.72
CA ARG A 421 11.92 10.29 -3.69
C ARG A 421 12.13 8.80 -3.95
N ARG A 422 11.10 8.08 -4.37
CA ARG A 422 11.22 6.66 -4.73
C ARG A 422 12.12 6.44 -5.95
N ILE A 423 12.07 7.34 -6.92
CA ILE A 423 12.98 7.28 -8.07
C ILE A 423 14.43 7.52 -7.63
N VAL A 424 14.67 8.46 -6.69
CA VAL A 424 16.01 8.68 -6.12
C VAL A 424 16.46 7.47 -5.29
N ASP A 425 15.59 6.85 -4.50
CA ASP A 425 15.90 5.62 -3.75
C ASP A 425 16.33 4.50 -4.69
N LEU A 426 15.61 4.31 -5.80
CA LEU A 426 16.01 3.35 -6.83
C LEU A 426 17.36 3.71 -7.46
N ALA A 427 17.65 5.01 -7.72
CA ALA A 427 18.95 5.45 -8.21
C ALA A 427 20.08 5.10 -7.22
N CYS A 428 19.85 5.26 -5.92
CA CYS A 428 20.82 4.89 -4.87
C CYS A 428 21.05 3.37 -4.80
N ILE A 429 20.02 2.56 -5.04
CA ILE A 429 20.16 1.10 -5.12
C ILE A 429 21.01 0.73 -6.35
N LEU A 430 20.72 1.34 -7.52
CA LEU A 430 21.46 1.08 -8.74
C LEU A 430 22.91 1.58 -8.71
N ALA A 431 23.19 2.58 -7.89
CA ALA A 431 24.56 3.05 -7.63
C ALA A 431 25.45 1.95 -7.00
N GLN A 432 24.84 0.91 -6.42
CA GLN A 432 25.58 -0.24 -5.88
C GLN A 432 25.91 -1.32 -6.93
N ASP A 433 25.55 -1.11 -8.20
CA ASP A 433 25.68 -2.06 -9.32
C ASP A 433 25.14 -3.46 -8.98
N PRO A 434 23.87 -3.59 -8.49
CA PRO A 434 23.32 -4.86 -8.10
C PRO A 434 23.00 -5.75 -9.31
N GLU A 435 23.25 -7.05 -9.21
CA GLU A 435 22.78 -8.04 -10.18
C GLU A 435 21.32 -8.42 -9.95
N ILE A 436 20.85 -8.30 -8.70
CA ILE A 436 19.48 -8.58 -8.27
C ILE A 436 18.92 -7.38 -7.53
N VAL A 437 17.74 -6.92 -7.94
CA VAL A 437 17.02 -5.82 -7.28
C VAL A 437 15.69 -6.34 -6.73
N LEU A 438 15.49 -6.20 -5.42
CA LEU A 438 14.24 -6.49 -4.73
C LEU A 438 13.44 -5.19 -4.58
N LEU A 439 12.28 -5.09 -5.21
CA LEU A 439 11.40 -3.92 -5.14
C LEU A 439 10.13 -4.23 -4.34
N ASN A 440 9.94 -3.53 -3.24
CA ASN A 440 8.77 -3.70 -2.38
C ASN A 440 7.78 -2.54 -2.56
N GLU A 441 6.69 -2.76 -3.28
CA GLU A 441 5.59 -1.82 -3.56
C GLU A 441 6.08 -0.44 -4.04
N PRO A 442 6.88 -0.37 -5.13
CA PRO A 442 7.44 0.88 -5.61
C PRO A 442 6.39 1.90 -6.06
N SER A 443 5.14 1.48 -6.38
CA SER A 443 4.03 2.38 -6.69
C SER A 443 3.26 2.87 -5.47
N GLY A 444 3.55 2.33 -4.27
CA GLY A 444 2.83 2.67 -3.03
C GLY A 444 2.92 4.15 -2.68
N GLY A 445 1.77 4.82 -2.52
CA GLY A 445 1.70 6.26 -2.19
C GLY A 445 2.10 7.22 -3.31
N VAL A 446 2.24 6.71 -4.54
CA VAL A 446 2.62 7.47 -5.74
C VAL A 446 1.36 7.83 -6.53
N ALA A 447 1.30 9.04 -7.11
CA ALA A 447 0.19 9.46 -7.94
C ALA A 447 0.08 8.60 -9.21
N GLN A 448 -1.15 8.36 -9.70
CA GLN A 448 -1.42 7.45 -10.83
C GLN A 448 -0.58 7.75 -12.09
N ARG A 449 -0.35 9.03 -12.41
CA ARG A 449 0.51 9.44 -13.53
C ARG A 449 1.96 9.02 -13.36
N GLU A 450 2.45 9.09 -12.13
CA GLU A 450 3.83 8.69 -11.78
C GLU A 450 3.94 7.16 -11.80
N THR A 451 2.89 6.43 -11.37
CA THR A 451 2.82 4.95 -11.46
C THR A 451 2.84 4.47 -12.92
N GLU A 452 2.16 5.17 -13.83
CA GLU A 452 2.21 4.87 -15.27
C GLU A 452 3.61 5.06 -15.87
N ALA A 453 4.39 6.00 -15.33
CA ALA A 453 5.77 6.24 -15.74
C ALA A 453 6.76 5.20 -15.17
N LEU A 454 6.39 4.53 -14.07
CA LEU A 454 7.26 3.57 -13.36
C LEU A 454 7.56 2.33 -14.22
N GLY A 455 6.59 1.79 -14.96
CA GLY A 455 6.80 0.64 -15.83
C GLY A 455 7.90 0.89 -16.88
N PRO A 456 7.78 1.93 -17.73
CA PRO A 456 8.82 2.35 -18.65
C PRO A 456 10.17 2.65 -18.00
N LEU A 457 10.18 3.18 -16.78
CA LEU A 457 11.40 3.43 -16.03
C LEU A 457 12.10 2.13 -15.64
N LEU A 458 11.37 1.16 -15.07
CA LEU A 458 11.92 -0.15 -14.68
C LEU A 458 12.44 -0.93 -15.88
N GLU A 459 11.75 -0.90 -17.03
CA GLU A 459 12.26 -1.47 -18.27
C GLU A 459 13.60 -0.82 -18.70
N ARG A 460 13.68 0.51 -18.65
CA ARG A 460 14.91 1.26 -18.97
C ARG A 460 16.05 0.94 -18.02
N VAL A 461 15.76 0.86 -16.72
CA VAL A 461 16.72 0.46 -15.69
C VAL A 461 17.28 -0.93 -16.00
N GLN A 462 16.41 -1.88 -16.27
CA GLN A 462 16.81 -3.25 -16.56
C GLN A 462 17.61 -3.36 -17.86
N GLU A 463 17.23 -2.60 -18.92
CA GLU A 463 17.99 -2.53 -20.17
C GLU A 463 19.39 -1.91 -19.97
N PHE A 464 19.47 -0.89 -19.11
CA PHE A 464 20.72 -0.18 -18.83
C PHE A 464 21.69 -0.99 -17.96
N THR A 465 21.18 -1.62 -16.87
CA THR A 465 22.02 -2.33 -15.90
C THR A 465 22.16 -3.82 -16.18
N GLY A 466 21.21 -4.42 -16.91
CA GLY A 466 21.11 -5.88 -17.07
C GLY A 466 20.71 -6.62 -15.78
N CYS A 467 20.29 -5.91 -14.72
CA CYS A 467 19.89 -6.51 -13.47
C CYS A 467 18.63 -7.36 -13.60
N SER A 468 18.47 -8.30 -12.67
CA SER A 468 17.26 -9.10 -12.52
C SER A 468 16.42 -8.50 -11.42
N ILE A 469 15.10 -8.44 -11.58
CA ILE A 469 14.20 -7.73 -10.65
C ILE A 469 13.19 -8.71 -10.08
N LEU A 470 13.09 -8.79 -8.76
CA LEU A 470 11.97 -9.41 -8.06
C LEU A 470 11.13 -8.29 -7.43
N ILE A 471 9.86 -8.19 -7.83
CA ILE A 471 8.99 -7.08 -7.47
C ILE A 471 7.72 -7.56 -6.76
N ILE A 472 7.43 -6.99 -5.61
CA ILE A 472 6.12 -7.07 -4.96
C ILE A 472 5.32 -5.83 -5.37
N GLU A 473 4.14 -6.02 -5.90
CA GLU A 473 3.23 -4.94 -6.28
C GLU A 473 1.77 -5.37 -6.18
N HIS A 474 0.91 -4.38 -5.99
CA HIS A 474 -0.55 -4.54 -6.01
C HIS A 474 -1.17 -3.98 -7.29
N ASP A 475 -0.43 -3.19 -8.07
CA ASP A 475 -0.84 -2.70 -9.38
C ASP A 475 -0.67 -3.80 -10.44
N MET A 476 -1.73 -4.61 -10.65
CA MET A 476 -1.72 -5.72 -11.60
C MET A 476 -1.47 -5.27 -13.05
N PRO A 477 -1.98 -4.11 -13.51
CA PRO A 477 -1.60 -3.51 -14.80
C PRO A 477 -0.11 -3.32 -14.97
N LEU A 478 0.55 -2.70 -13.99
CA LEU A 478 2.00 -2.50 -13.99
C LEU A 478 2.72 -3.84 -14.08
N LEU A 479 2.39 -4.80 -13.19
CA LEU A 479 3.00 -6.12 -13.19
C LEU A 479 2.79 -6.87 -14.50
N THR A 480 1.57 -6.85 -15.06
CA THR A 480 1.26 -7.52 -16.33
C THR A 480 2.05 -6.93 -17.50
N ALA A 481 2.33 -5.63 -17.44
CA ALA A 481 3.08 -4.93 -18.49
C ALA A 481 4.58 -5.25 -18.45
N ILE A 482 5.19 -5.38 -17.26
CA ILE A 482 6.65 -5.46 -17.11
C ILE A 482 7.18 -6.85 -16.78
N CYS A 483 6.40 -7.72 -16.07
CA CYS A 483 6.89 -9.02 -15.63
C CYS A 483 6.98 -10.04 -16.74
N ASP A 484 8.01 -10.86 -16.70
CA ASP A 484 8.19 -12.03 -17.56
C ASP A 484 7.46 -13.24 -17.01
N ALA A 485 7.45 -13.38 -15.67
CA ALA A 485 6.74 -14.40 -14.93
C ALA A 485 6.20 -13.84 -13.61
N MET A 486 5.28 -14.55 -12.99
CA MET A 486 4.71 -14.23 -11.68
C MET A 486 4.63 -15.47 -10.80
N VAL A 487 4.79 -15.27 -9.50
CA VAL A 487 4.54 -16.24 -8.43
C VAL A 487 3.45 -15.68 -7.52
N ALA A 488 2.44 -16.47 -7.23
CA ALA A 488 1.36 -16.11 -6.33
C ALA A 488 1.47 -16.85 -5.00
N LEU A 489 1.41 -16.10 -3.90
CA LEU A 489 1.42 -16.63 -2.53
C LEU A 489 0.04 -16.53 -1.88
N GLU A 490 -0.32 -17.55 -1.10
CA GLU A 490 -1.45 -17.55 -0.18
C GLU A 490 -1.03 -18.23 1.13
N THR A 491 -1.28 -17.56 2.27
CA THR A 491 -0.95 -18.09 3.60
C THR A 491 0.45 -18.66 3.73
N GLY A 492 1.44 -18.00 3.14
CA GLY A 492 2.85 -18.39 3.18
C GLY A 492 3.29 -19.37 2.10
N ALA A 493 2.38 -19.99 1.35
CA ALA A 493 2.70 -21.01 0.35
C ALA A 493 2.50 -20.52 -1.09
N VAL A 494 3.23 -21.10 -2.05
CA VAL A 494 3.04 -20.84 -3.48
C VAL A 494 1.78 -21.55 -3.97
N ILE A 495 0.84 -20.82 -4.56
CA ILE A 495 -0.40 -21.38 -5.13
C ILE A 495 -0.42 -21.42 -6.65
N ALA A 496 0.36 -20.58 -7.31
CA ALA A 496 0.52 -20.57 -8.76
C ALA A 496 1.84 -19.92 -9.17
N SER A 497 2.40 -20.35 -10.29
CA SER A 497 3.58 -19.77 -10.92
C SER A 497 3.45 -19.92 -12.44
N GLY A 498 3.85 -18.91 -13.21
CA GLY A 498 3.78 -18.94 -14.66
C GLY A 498 3.88 -17.55 -15.29
N THR A 499 3.43 -17.42 -16.53
CA THR A 499 3.31 -16.11 -17.16
C THR A 499 2.29 -15.25 -16.40
N PRO A 500 2.36 -13.91 -16.50
CA PRO A 500 1.40 -13.03 -15.84
C PRO A 500 -0.06 -13.40 -16.13
N LYS A 501 -0.35 -13.75 -17.39
CA LYS A 501 -1.70 -14.13 -17.80
C LYS A 501 -2.15 -15.47 -17.20
N GLU A 502 -1.28 -16.46 -17.15
CA GLU A 502 -1.58 -17.77 -16.55
C GLU A 502 -1.80 -17.65 -15.05
N THR A 503 -0.90 -16.96 -14.35
CA THR A 503 -0.97 -16.79 -12.90
C THR A 503 -2.21 -16.01 -12.48
N LEU A 504 -2.52 -14.88 -13.14
CA LEU A 504 -3.69 -14.07 -12.81
C LEU A 504 -5.04 -14.74 -13.13
N ASN A 505 -5.07 -15.66 -14.09
CA ASN A 505 -6.28 -16.43 -14.41
C ASN A 505 -6.37 -17.79 -13.66
N HIS A 506 -5.39 -18.11 -12.81
CA HIS A 506 -5.42 -19.34 -12.04
C HIS A 506 -6.57 -19.33 -11.03
N PRO A 507 -7.44 -20.36 -10.96
CA PRO A 507 -8.63 -20.35 -10.10
C PRO A 507 -8.30 -20.06 -8.63
N ARG A 508 -7.27 -20.69 -8.06
CA ARG A 508 -6.85 -20.44 -6.67
C ARG A 508 -6.35 -19.03 -6.43
N VAL A 509 -5.72 -18.38 -7.41
CA VAL A 509 -5.29 -16.98 -7.30
C VAL A 509 -6.50 -16.07 -7.26
N ILE A 510 -7.46 -16.28 -8.17
CA ILE A 510 -8.72 -15.55 -8.18
C ILE A 510 -9.43 -15.73 -6.83
N GLU A 511 -9.53 -16.97 -6.35
CA GLU A 511 -10.16 -17.31 -5.08
C GLU A 511 -9.46 -16.66 -3.86
N SER A 512 -8.11 -16.63 -3.83
CA SER A 512 -7.33 -16.03 -2.73
C SER A 512 -7.54 -14.52 -2.62
N TYR A 513 -7.81 -13.85 -3.74
CA TYR A 513 -8.13 -12.42 -3.75
C TYR A 513 -9.62 -12.14 -3.52
N LEU A 514 -10.50 -13.05 -3.94
CA LEU A 514 -11.96 -12.93 -3.81
C LEU A 514 -12.49 -13.50 -2.48
N GLY A 515 -11.77 -14.46 -1.89
CA GLY A 515 -12.20 -15.25 -0.74
C GLY A 515 -13.32 -16.26 -1.10
N THR A 516 -13.27 -17.44 -0.49
CA THR A 516 -14.42 -18.35 -0.47
C THR A 516 -15.29 -18.04 0.73
N ASN A 517 -16.61 -18.16 0.58
CA ASN A 517 -17.55 -18.01 1.70
C ASN A 517 -17.19 -18.88 2.91
N GLU A 518 -16.63 -20.08 2.71
CA GLU A 518 -16.20 -20.98 3.79
C GLU A 518 -14.93 -20.50 4.49
N ALA A 519 -13.95 -19.93 3.78
CA ALA A 519 -12.73 -19.41 4.38
C ALA A 519 -12.98 -18.09 5.16
N ALA A 520 -13.93 -17.27 4.72
CA ALA A 520 -14.38 -16.08 5.44
C ALA A 520 -15.09 -16.48 6.76
N ILE A 521 -15.92 -17.51 6.74
CA ILE A 521 -16.64 -18.03 7.92
C ILE A 521 -15.68 -18.69 8.92
N MET A 522 -14.69 -19.45 8.46
CA MET A 522 -13.67 -20.06 9.36
C MET A 522 -12.71 -19.02 9.93
N ARG A 523 -12.40 -17.95 9.21
CA ARG A 523 -11.55 -16.85 9.69
C ARG A 523 -12.27 -15.92 10.67
N SER A 524 -13.61 -15.87 10.65
CA SER A 524 -14.41 -15.03 11.57
C SER A 524 -14.63 -15.62 12.95
N GLY A 525 -14.16 -16.82 13.26
CA GLY A 525 -14.13 -17.38 14.62
C GLY A 525 -15.48 -17.69 15.26
N SER A 526 -16.61 -17.64 14.52
CA SER A 526 -17.95 -17.96 15.04
C SER A 526 -18.28 -19.45 14.99
N GLY A 527 -17.43 -20.27 15.60
CA GLY A 527 -17.76 -21.67 15.87
C GLY A 527 -18.78 -21.76 17.01
N LYS A 528 -20.07 -21.83 16.71
CA LYS A 528 -21.09 -22.25 17.68
C LYS A 528 -20.70 -23.61 18.24
N ARG A 529 -20.32 -23.64 19.52
CA ARG A 529 -20.22 -24.87 20.31
C ARG A 529 -21.63 -25.48 20.39
N THR A 530 -21.95 -26.44 19.54
CA THR A 530 -23.11 -27.32 19.75
C THR A 530 -22.85 -28.19 20.99
N GLY A 531 -23.51 -27.84 22.07
CA GLY A 531 -23.49 -28.59 23.31
C GLY A 531 -24.04 -30.01 23.10
N ARG A 532 -23.17 -31.03 23.19
CA ARG A 532 -23.61 -32.40 23.34
C ARG A 532 -24.28 -32.58 24.71
N ARG A 533 -25.62 -32.64 24.72
CA ARG A 533 -26.41 -33.17 25.85
C ARG A 533 -25.99 -34.63 26.09
N ARG A 534 -25.34 -34.89 27.22
CA ARG A 534 -25.23 -36.24 27.78
C ARG A 534 -26.60 -36.68 28.25
N VAL A 535 -27.16 -37.66 27.60
CA VAL A 535 -28.26 -38.47 28.15
C VAL A 535 -27.63 -39.49 29.10
N ARG A 536 -28.04 -39.43 30.39
CA ARG A 536 -27.78 -40.49 31.38
C ARG A 536 -28.72 -41.66 31.08
N ARG A 537 -28.17 -42.83 31.05
CA ARG A 537 -28.68 -44.06 31.61
C ARG A 537 -27.53 -44.79 32.31
#